data_93dd0b9f6a1f220c768bf376b2309227
#
_entry.id   93dd0b9f6a1f220c768bf376b2309227
#
_cell.length_a   1.000
_cell.length_b   1.000
_cell.length_c   1.000
_cell.angle_alpha   90.00
_cell.angle_beta   90.00
_cell.angle_gamma   90.00
#
_symmetry.space_group_name_H-M   'P 1'
#
loop_
_entity.id
_entity.type
_entity.pdbx_description
1 polymer ?
#
loop_
_entity_poly.entity_id
_entity_poly.type
_entity_poly.pdbx_seq_one_letter_code
_entity_poly.pdbx_strand_id
1 'polypeptide(L)'
;MHPLLTVGICVRNGETLLPNAVESILQQDYPQEKLQIIFVDDGSQDRTPKIINQYTALLGQRAKAFKTSWQGLGHARNRIVDSADGEYILFVDADEMLTPNYIKAQVEVMQKNPQVGITAGVFKIVPGNIILNLEIAPHIVNQKSSGKPKSFIWKTDKLVGTGGTTFRTAAVRQVHGFDENIKGAGEDTDLILRIRKAGWLLEPNAAEFYELHSGLSKPTDLWKKYYWYGYGCQKSFQQTRGGFSFPRMSPMAGLVTGIFYSFPAYRVLRQKQMFLLPLHFGFKHAAWTFGFIKGQIKNEPD
;
A
#
# COMPACT_ATOMS: atom_id res chain seq x y z
N MET A 1 -7.02 -8.29 27.00
CA MET A 1 -5.61 -7.84 27.18
C MET A 1 -5.14 -7.32 25.84
N HIS A 2 -4.48 -6.15 25.78
CA HIS A 2 -3.96 -5.58 24.55
C HIS A 2 -2.58 -6.17 24.23
N PRO A 3 -2.40 -6.89 23.12
CA PRO A 3 -1.09 -7.41 22.71
C PRO A 3 -0.15 -6.27 22.28
N LEU A 4 1.15 -6.52 22.32
CA LEU A 4 2.12 -5.61 21.72
C LEU A 4 1.95 -5.63 20.21
N LEU A 5 1.86 -4.46 19.59
CA LEU A 5 1.77 -4.26 18.15
C LEU A 5 2.94 -3.41 17.67
N THR A 6 3.62 -3.87 16.63
CA THR A 6 4.64 -3.09 15.94
C THR A 6 4.03 -2.34 14.77
N VAL A 7 4.20 -1.03 14.73
CA VAL A 7 3.90 -0.22 13.54
C VAL A 7 5.20 0.00 12.78
N GLY A 8 5.24 -0.44 11.54
CA GLY A 8 6.39 -0.32 10.66
C GLY A 8 6.17 0.74 9.58
N ILE A 9 7.07 1.71 9.50
CA ILE A 9 7.03 2.80 8.52
C ILE A 9 8.31 2.78 7.69
N CYS A 10 8.18 2.42 6.41
CA CYS A 10 9.25 2.59 5.42
C CYS A 10 9.05 3.92 4.71
N VAL A 11 10.09 4.74 4.65
CA VAL A 11 9.98 6.07 4.06
C VAL A 11 11.21 6.44 3.25
N ARG A 12 10.97 7.13 2.13
CA ARG A 12 12.02 7.79 1.33
C ARG A 12 11.51 9.13 0.85
N ASN A 13 12.19 10.23 1.23
CA ASN A 13 11.82 11.60 0.89
C ASN A 13 10.38 11.93 1.29
N GLY A 14 10.03 11.68 2.55
CA GLY A 14 8.69 11.86 3.12
C GLY A 14 8.56 13.06 4.06
N GLU A 15 9.44 14.06 3.97
CA GLU A 15 9.49 15.19 4.93
C GLU A 15 8.17 15.91 5.14
N THR A 16 7.30 15.94 4.12
CA THR A 16 6.00 16.65 4.17
C THR A 16 4.86 15.78 4.69
N LEU A 17 4.94 14.47 4.55
CA LEU A 17 3.84 13.54 4.82
C LEU A 17 4.03 12.70 6.08
N LEU A 18 5.26 12.29 6.34
CA LEU A 18 5.60 11.46 7.50
C LEU A 18 5.04 11.99 8.82
N PRO A 19 5.05 13.31 9.12
CA PRO A 19 4.46 13.82 10.35
C PRO A 19 2.98 13.46 10.50
N ASN A 20 2.18 13.58 9.44
CA ASN A 20 0.75 13.27 9.49
C ASN A 20 0.51 11.78 9.76
N ALA A 21 1.29 10.91 9.12
CA ALA A 21 1.22 9.47 9.36
C ALA A 21 1.52 9.13 10.83
N VAL A 22 2.64 9.67 11.37
CA VAL A 22 3.04 9.41 12.76
C VAL A 22 2.02 9.96 13.75
N GLU A 23 1.55 11.20 13.57
CA GLU A 23 0.53 11.78 14.45
C GLU A 23 -0.76 10.94 14.46
N SER A 24 -1.18 10.40 13.31
CA SER A 24 -2.36 9.52 13.26
C SER A 24 -2.17 8.22 14.04
N ILE A 25 -0.94 7.73 14.13
CA ILE A 25 -0.58 6.55 14.94
C ILE A 25 -0.59 6.90 16.42
N LEU A 26 -0.07 8.06 16.80
CA LEU A 26 -0.04 8.53 18.19
C LEU A 26 -1.44 8.84 18.74
N GLN A 27 -2.40 9.13 17.88
CA GLN A 27 -3.80 9.42 18.21
C GLN A 27 -4.71 8.18 18.20
N GLN A 28 -4.14 6.96 18.10
CA GLN A 28 -4.94 5.74 18.11
C GLN A 28 -5.56 5.45 19.49
N ASP A 29 -6.82 4.98 19.47
CA ASP A 29 -7.52 4.41 20.63
C ASP A 29 -6.94 3.01 20.97
N TYR A 30 -5.66 3.02 21.32
CA TYR A 30 -4.89 1.82 21.71
C TYR A 30 -3.82 2.22 22.74
N PRO A 31 -3.54 1.39 23.77
CA PRO A 31 -2.57 1.75 24.80
C PRO A 31 -1.19 2.02 24.17
N GLN A 32 -0.70 3.23 24.39
CA GLN A 32 0.53 3.70 23.75
C GLN A 32 1.77 2.88 24.16
N GLU A 33 1.80 2.35 25.39
CA GLU A 33 2.85 1.46 25.88
C GLU A 33 2.81 0.06 25.21
N LYS A 34 1.74 -0.24 24.46
CA LYS A 34 1.58 -1.46 23.63
C LYS A 34 1.87 -1.21 22.16
N LEU A 35 2.39 -0.04 21.81
CA LEU A 35 2.82 0.29 20.46
C LEU A 35 4.34 0.41 20.41
N GLN A 36 4.98 -0.41 19.58
CA GLN A 36 6.34 -0.22 19.13
C GLN A 36 6.28 0.42 17.74
N ILE A 37 7.07 1.47 17.49
CA ILE A 37 7.14 2.12 16.19
C ILE A 37 8.54 1.92 15.61
N ILE A 38 8.63 1.38 14.39
CA ILE A 38 9.90 1.15 13.69
C ILE A 38 9.91 1.97 12.41
N PHE A 39 10.86 2.90 12.33
CA PHE A 39 11.13 3.68 11.13
C PHE A 39 12.28 3.06 10.33
N VAL A 40 12.12 2.97 9.02
CA VAL A 40 13.20 2.63 8.09
C VAL A 40 13.30 3.71 7.03
N ASP A 41 14.37 4.51 7.11
CA ASP A 41 14.72 5.50 6.09
C ASP A 41 15.49 4.81 4.97
N ASP A 42 14.85 4.63 3.81
CA ASP A 42 15.44 3.96 2.66
C ASP A 42 16.18 4.94 1.74
N GLY A 43 17.14 5.68 2.32
CA GLY A 43 18.04 6.55 1.60
C GLY A 43 17.45 7.91 1.23
N SER A 44 16.75 8.58 2.14
CA SER A 44 16.23 9.93 1.94
C SER A 44 17.34 10.97 1.79
N GLN A 45 17.06 11.99 0.95
CA GLN A 45 17.94 13.13 0.66
C GLN A 45 17.36 14.47 1.16
N ASP A 46 16.15 14.44 1.72
CA ASP A 46 15.44 15.57 2.30
C ASP A 46 15.57 15.58 3.85
N ARG A 47 14.68 16.29 4.55
CA ARG A 47 14.69 16.37 6.01
C ARG A 47 14.08 15.17 6.72
N THR A 48 13.67 14.12 6.01
CA THR A 48 13.07 12.88 6.58
C THR A 48 13.90 12.30 7.74
N PRO A 49 15.24 12.11 7.62
CA PRO A 49 16.03 11.57 8.73
C PRO A 49 15.99 12.43 10.00
N LYS A 50 15.91 13.75 9.85
CA LYS A 50 15.78 14.67 11.00
C LYS A 50 14.43 14.49 11.69
N ILE A 51 13.37 14.34 10.92
CA ILE A 51 12.00 14.12 11.44
C ILE A 51 11.92 12.79 12.18
N ILE A 52 12.47 11.71 11.60
CA ILE A 52 12.55 10.40 12.26
C ILE A 52 13.26 10.49 13.61
N ASN A 53 14.42 11.18 13.66
CA ASN A 53 15.17 11.35 14.90
C ASN A 53 14.38 12.10 15.97
N GLN A 54 13.58 13.12 15.60
CA GLN A 54 12.70 13.83 16.52
C GLN A 54 11.65 12.92 17.12
N TYR A 55 10.95 12.12 16.30
CA TYR A 55 9.95 11.16 16.80
C TYR A 55 10.60 10.02 17.61
N THR A 56 11.75 9.53 17.21
CA THR A 56 12.47 8.49 17.97
C THR A 56 12.88 9.01 19.35
N ALA A 57 13.35 10.26 19.45
CA ALA A 57 13.68 10.87 20.75
C ALA A 57 12.43 11.07 21.62
N LEU A 58 11.30 11.51 21.02
CA LEU A 58 10.02 11.68 21.73
C LEU A 58 9.47 10.35 22.27
N LEU A 59 9.57 9.27 21.50
CA LEU A 59 8.98 7.97 21.81
C LEU A 59 9.89 7.10 22.70
N GLY A 60 11.18 7.42 22.78
CA GLY A 60 12.15 6.70 23.62
C GLY A 60 12.23 5.22 23.25
N GLN A 61 12.14 4.36 24.25
CA GLN A 61 12.29 2.90 24.05
C GLN A 61 11.20 2.25 23.18
N ARG A 62 10.11 2.95 22.91
CA ARG A 62 9.03 2.46 22.02
C ARG A 62 9.35 2.63 20.54
N ALA A 63 10.40 3.35 20.20
CA ALA A 63 10.77 3.58 18.82
C ALA A 63 12.16 3.02 18.49
N LYS A 64 12.27 2.45 17.29
CA LYS A 64 13.55 2.09 16.65
C LYS A 64 13.63 2.80 15.31
N ALA A 65 14.82 3.27 14.93
CA ALA A 65 15.04 3.87 13.62
C ALA A 65 16.25 3.23 12.94
N PHE A 66 16.08 2.92 11.66
CA PHE A 66 17.14 2.38 10.80
C PHE A 66 17.30 3.26 9.58
N LYS A 67 18.54 3.45 9.16
CA LYS A 67 18.84 4.12 7.89
C LYS A 67 19.53 3.11 6.98
N THR A 68 19.02 2.96 5.76
CA THR A 68 19.58 2.10 4.73
C THR A 68 19.99 2.92 3.51
N SER A 69 20.85 2.40 2.67
CA SER A 69 20.92 2.81 1.26
C SER A 69 19.76 2.17 0.54
N TRP A 70 19.22 2.83 -0.48
CA TRP A 70 18.10 2.28 -1.25
C TRP A 70 18.39 0.88 -1.77
N GLN A 71 17.63 -0.09 -1.30
CA GLN A 71 17.71 -1.50 -1.69
C GLN A 71 16.34 -2.07 -2.09
N GLY A 72 15.30 -1.24 -2.09
CA GLY A 72 13.93 -1.60 -2.40
C GLY A 72 13.07 -1.85 -1.16
N LEU A 73 11.76 -1.75 -1.35
CA LEU A 73 10.77 -1.83 -0.27
C LEU A 73 10.82 -3.17 0.50
N GLY A 74 11.06 -4.29 -0.19
CA GLY A 74 11.16 -5.60 0.45
C GLY A 74 12.26 -5.63 1.51
N HIS A 75 13.45 -5.09 1.20
CA HIS A 75 14.56 -4.99 2.15
C HIS A 75 14.21 -4.10 3.36
N ALA A 76 13.67 -2.91 3.09
CA ALA A 76 13.28 -1.99 4.16
C ALA A 76 12.21 -2.60 5.09
N ARG A 77 11.22 -3.31 4.52
CA ARG A 77 10.18 -4.00 5.30
C ARG A 77 10.71 -5.19 6.09
N ASN A 78 11.67 -5.93 5.56
CA ASN A 78 12.34 -7.00 6.31
C ASN A 78 13.07 -6.48 7.55
N ARG A 79 13.69 -5.30 7.48
CA ARG A 79 14.28 -4.64 8.67
C ARG A 79 13.25 -4.43 9.77
N ILE A 80 12.01 -4.12 9.40
CA ILE A 80 10.89 -4.02 10.35
C ILE A 80 10.54 -5.40 10.91
N VAL A 81 10.35 -6.41 10.05
CA VAL A 81 10.00 -7.79 10.45
C VAL A 81 11.02 -8.37 11.43
N ASP A 82 12.32 -8.16 11.17
CA ASP A 82 13.42 -8.67 12.00
C ASP A 82 13.48 -7.98 13.36
N SER A 83 13.10 -6.68 13.41
CA SER A 83 13.19 -5.85 14.61
C SER A 83 11.88 -5.74 15.39
N ALA A 84 10.80 -6.34 14.88
CA ALA A 84 9.48 -6.30 15.48
C ALA A 84 9.40 -7.17 16.74
N ASP A 85 8.99 -6.56 17.84
CA ASP A 85 8.75 -7.25 19.12
C ASP A 85 7.25 -7.58 19.30
N GLY A 86 6.37 -6.98 18.46
CA GLY A 86 4.92 -7.15 18.51
C GLY A 86 4.43 -8.51 18.03
N GLU A 87 3.33 -8.98 18.60
CA GLU A 87 2.59 -10.15 18.11
C GLU A 87 2.04 -9.89 16.68
N TYR A 88 1.76 -8.62 16.39
CA TYR A 88 1.30 -8.16 15.09
C TYR A 88 2.21 -7.06 14.55
N ILE A 89 2.31 -6.97 13.22
CA ILE A 89 3.00 -5.91 12.51
C ILE A 89 1.96 -5.20 11.62
N LEU A 90 1.73 -3.93 11.86
CA LEU A 90 0.97 -3.04 10.99
C LEU A 90 1.96 -2.23 10.16
N PHE A 91 1.90 -2.36 8.84
CA PHE A 91 2.62 -1.45 7.96
C PHE A 91 1.78 -0.22 7.65
N VAL A 92 2.39 0.95 7.77
CA VAL A 92 1.78 2.24 7.44
C VAL A 92 2.73 2.96 6.48
N ASP A 93 2.25 3.33 5.31
CA ASP A 93 3.04 4.12 4.38
C ASP A 93 3.10 5.58 4.85
N ALA A 94 4.18 6.30 4.53
CA ALA A 94 4.39 7.67 5.04
C ALA A 94 3.34 8.68 4.58
N ASP A 95 2.53 8.35 3.59
CA ASP A 95 1.41 9.12 3.05
C ASP A 95 0.03 8.63 3.52
N GLU A 96 -0.02 7.74 4.50
CA GLU A 96 -1.26 7.21 5.06
C GLU A 96 -1.62 7.84 6.40
N MET A 97 -2.91 7.97 6.65
CA MET A 97 -3.48 8.39 7.93
C MET A 97 -4.51 7.37 8.41
N LEU A 98 -4.36 6.93 9.63
CA LEU A 98 -5.27 5.98 10.28
C LEU A 98 -6.41 6.71 10.99
N THR A 99 -7.63 6.18 10.92
CA THR A 99 -8.70 6.65 11.82
C THR A 99 -8.43 6.23 13.27
N PRO A 100 -8.94 6.95 14.29
CA PRO A 100 -8.55 6.70 15.68
C PRO A 100 -8.77 5.28 16.20
N ASN A 101 -9.74 4.55 15.69
CA ASN A 101 -10.05 3.18 16.10
C ASN A 101 -9.38 2.10 15.22
N TYR A 102 -8.48 2.49 14.29
CA TYR A 102 -7.95 1.59 13.28
C TYR A 102 -7.19 0.41 13.87
N ILE A 103 -6.20 0.67 14.70
CA ILE A 103 -5.37 -0.38 15.32
C ILE A 103 -6.22 -1.34 16.16
N LYS A 104 -7.14 -0.81 16.95
CA LYS A 104 -8.04 -1.61 17.78
C LYS A 104 -8.87 -2.59 16.94
N ALA A 105 -9.46 -2.13 15.86
CA ALA A 105 -10.24 -2.96 14.96
C ALA A 105 -9.41 -4.07 14.28
N GLN A 106 -8.16 -3.78 13.90
CA GLN A 106 -7.24 -4.77 13.35
C GLN A 106 -6.94 -5.88 14.38
N VAL A 107 -6.60 -5.48 15.60
CA VAL A 107 -6.28 -6.40 16.69
C VAL A 107 -7.47 -7.27 17.08
N GLU A 108 -8.68 -6.71 17.13
CA GLU A 108 -9.89 -7.46 17.43
C GLU A 108 -10.15 -8.61 16.43
N VAL A 109 -9.93 -8.37 15.12
CA VAL A 109 -10.03 -9.43 14.10
C VAL A 109 -9.01 -10.53 14.36
N MET A 110 -7.76 -10.15 14.59
CA MET A 110 -6.65 -11.08 14.83
C MET A 110 -6.85 -11.94 16.10
N GLN A 111 -7.43 -11.34 17.17
CA GLN A 111 -7.70 -12.04 18.42
C GLN A 111 -8.91 -12.98 18.33
N LYS A 112 -9.94 -12.63 17.57
CA LYS A 112 -11.14 -13.47 17.38
C LYS A 112 -10.83 -14.78 16.68
N ASN A 113 -9.87 -14.77 15.75
CA ASN A 113 -9.50 -15.95 14.99
C ASN A 113 -7.98 -16.11 14.89
N PRO A 114 -7.38 -17.04 15.64
CA PRO A 114 -5.93 -17.29 15.60
C PRO A 114 -5.39 -17.75 14.25
N GLN A 115 -6.24 -18.24 13.34
CA GLN A 115 -5.85 -18.63 11.99
C GLN A 115 -5.74 -17.43 11.03
N VAL A 116 -6.20 -16.24 11.44
CA VAL A 116 -6.02 -15.02 10.65
C VAL A 116 -4.56 -14.59 10.73
N GLY A 117 -3.91 -14.62 9.59
CA GLY A 117 -2.53 -14.14 9.41
C GLY A 117 -2.47 -12.73 8.86
N ILE A 118 -3.54 -12.26 8.22
CA ILE A 118 -3.60 -10.96 7.54
C ILE A 118 -4.96 -10.32 7.79
N THR A 119 -4.99 -9.05 8.20
CA THR A 119 -6.21 -8.23 8.20
C THR A 119 -5.92 -6.85 7.64
N ALA A 120 -6.87 -6.29 6.91
CA ALA A 120 -6.78 -4.97 6.32
C ALA A 120 -8.11 -4.22 6.48
N GLY A 121 -8.01 -2.91 6.65
CA GLY A 121 -9.17 -2.02 6.70
C GLY A 121 -9.60 -1.55 5.32
N VAL A 122 -10.46 -0.54 5.31
CA VAL A 122 -11.00 0.07 4.11
C VAL A 122 -10.14 1.27 3.72
N PHE A 123 -9.50 1.14 2.59
CA PHE A 123 -8.74 2.22 1.98
C PHE A 123 -9.65 3.33 1.44
N LYS A 124 -9.37 4.56 1.81
CA LYS A 124 -10.05 5.76 1.35
C LYS A 124 -9.05 6.71 0.70
N ILE A 125 -9.44 7.27 -0.42
CA ILE A 125 -8.63 8.28 -1.11
C ILE A 125 -9.28 9.64 -0.91
N VAL A 126 -8.48 10.61 -0.47
CA VAL A 126 -8.94 12.00 -0.36
C VAL A 126 -8.96 12.61 -1.77
N PRO A 127 -10.11 13.11 -2.25
CA PRO A 127 -10.17 13.81 -3.54
C PRO A 127 -9.20 15.00 -3.56
N GLY A 128 -8.58 15.24 -4.71
CA GLY A 128 -7.58 16.31 -4.83
C GLY A 128 -7.58 16.94 -6.22
N ASN A 129 -6.42 16.94 -6.87
CA ASN A 129 -6.27 17.47 -8.22
C ASN A 129 -6.94 16.58 -9.28
N ILE A 130 -6.95 17.03 -10.54
CA ILE A 130 -7.61 16.34 -11.65
C ILE A 130 -7.08 14.91 -11.87
N ILE A 131 -5.78 14.67 -11.72
CA ILE A 131 -5.16 13.35 -11.93
C ILE A 131 -5.68 12.38 -10.87
N LEU A 132 -5.68 12.80 -9.62
CA LEU A 132 -6.16 12.01 -8.51
C LEU A 132 -7.67 11.73 -8.64
N ASN A 133 -8.46 12.73 -9.02
CA ASN A 133 -9.90 12.54 -9.24
C ASN A 133 -10.19 11.54 -10.36
N LEU A 134 -9.36 11.50 -11.41
CA LEU A 134 -9.46 10.49 -12.47
C LEU A 134 -9.02 9.09 -11.96
N GLU A 135 -8.01 9.00 -11.10
CA GLU A 135 -7.59 7.73 -10.49
C GLU A 135 -8.67 7.11 -9.61
N ILE A 136 -9.35 7.90 -8.79
CA ILE A 136 -10.35 7.39 -7.84
C ILE A 136 -11.72 7.16 -8.48
N ALA A 137 -12.03 7.77 -9.63
CA ALA A 137 -13.34 7.71 -10.25
C ALA A 137 -13.88 6.28 -10.47
N PRO A 138 -13.10 5.30 -10.97
CA PRO A 138 -13.55 3.92 -11.11
C PRO A 138 -13.91 3.26 -9.78
N HIS A 139 -13.18 3.58 -8.70
CA HIS A 139 -13.45 3.06 -7.36
C HIS A 139 -14.80 3.56 -6.84
N ILE A 140 -15.08 4.86 -6.99
CA ILE A 140 -16.34 5.49 -6.58
C ILE A 140 -17.50 4.93 -7.38
N VAL A 141 -17.36 4.76 -8.70
CA VAL A 141 -18.39 4.18 -9.56
C VAL A 141 -18.72 2.75 -9.14
N ASN A 142 -17.70 1.93 -8.91
CA ASN A 142 -17.89 0.54 -8.50
C ASN A 142 -18.52 0.42 -7.09
N GLN A 143 -18.23 1.33 -6.18
CA GLN A 143 -18.86 1.38 -4.86
C GLN A 143 -20.36 1.71 -4.97
N LYS A 144 -20.74 2.73 -5.75
CA LYS A 144 -22.13 3.16 -5.88
C LYS A 144 -23.02 2.20 -6.69
N SER A 145 -22.47 1.54 -7.71
CA SER A 145 -23.25 0.60 -8.53
C SER A 145 -23.60 -0.70 -7.81
N SER A 146 -22.99 -0.99 -6.70
CA SER A 146 -23.24 -2.24 -5.95
C SER A 146 -24.33 -2.14 -4.88
N GLY A 147 -24.95 -0.98 -4.64
CA GLY A 147 -26.07 -0.78 -3.71
C GLY A 147 -25.81 -1.09 -2.23
N LYS A 148 -24.64 -1.58 -1.91
CA LYS A 148 -24.16 -1.81 -0.54
C LYS A 148 -22.92 -0.93 -0.36
N PRO A 149 -22.67 -0.34 0.81
CA PRO A 149 -21.33 0.05 1.15
C PRO A 149 -20.53 -1.28 1.13
N LYS A 150 -20.12 -1.69 -0.03
CA LYS A 150 -19.04 -2.64 -0.10
C LYS A 150 -17.86 -1.82 0.42
N SER A 151 -17.66 -1.88 1.78
CA SER A 151 -16.32 -2.12 2.21
C SER A 151 -15.68 -2.81 1.02
N PHE A 152 -14.54 -2.41 0.57
CA PHE A 152 -13.79 -3.11 -0.46
C PHE A 152 -13.57 -4.52 0.10
N ILE A 153 -14.69 -5.28 0.20
CA ILE A 153 -14.72 -6.62 0.72
C ILE A 153 -14.07 -7.39 -0.39
N TRP A 154 -12.82 -7.56 -0.16
CA TRP A 154 -11.98 -8.47 -0.85
C TRP A 154 -12.73 -9.80 -0.86
N LYS A 155 -13.42 -10.11 -1.96
CA LYS A 155 -13.62 -11.51 -2.26
C LYS A 155 -12.26 -12.14 -2.07
N THR A 156 -12.23 -13.27 -1.43
CA THR A 156 -11.05 -14.03 -1.00
C THR A 156 -9.89 -14.11 -2.00
N ASP A 157 -10.09 -13.64 -3.22
CA ASP A 157 -9.14 -13.68 -4.35
C ASP A 157 -8.47 -12.35 -4.69
N LYS A 158 -8.84 -11.23 -4.02
CA LYS A 158 -8.17 -9.95 -4.25
C LYS A 158 -7.04 -9.77 -3.25
N LEU A 159 -5.88 -9.39 -3.77
CA LEU A 159 -4.69 -9.09 -3.01
C LEU A 159 -4.83 -7.69 -2.39
N VAL A 160 -4.35 -7.54 -1.16
CA VAL A 160 -4.21 -6.25 -0.47
C VAL A 160 -2.78 -5.74 -0.64
N GLY A 161 -2.56 -4.43 -0.53
CA GLY A 161 -1.20 -3.89 -0.36
C GLY A 161 -0.72 -4.05 1.07
N THR A 162 0.49 -3.64 1.37
CA THR A 162 0.99 -3.59 2.75
C THR A 162 0.47 -2.38 3.52
N GLY A 163 0.25 -1.25 2.87
CA GLY A 163 -0.25 -0.04 3.52
C GLY A 163 -1.58 -0.27 4.24
N GLY A 164 -1.67 0.15 5.49
CA GLY A 164 -2.83 -0.10 6.35
C GLY A 164 -3.12 -1.58 6.63
N THR A 165 -2.21 -2.51 6.32
CA THR A 165 -2.41 -3.95 6.51
C THR A 165 -1.65 -4.44 7.74
N THR A 166 -2.35 -5.21 8.57
CA THR A 166 -1.79 -5.85 9.76
C THR A 166 -1.53 -7.33 9.49
N PHE A 167 -0.35 -7.76 9.82
CA PHE A 167 0.09 -9.14 9.70
C PHE A 167 0.36 -9.76 11.08
N ARG A 168 0.03 -11.04 11.25
CA ARG A 168 0.54 -11.80 12.37
C ARG A 168 2.05 -12.01 12.18
N THR A 169 2.86 -11.60 13.15
CA THR A 169 4.33 -11.67 13.04
C THR A 169 4.81 -13.10 12.75
N ALA A 170 4.18 -14.10 13.38
CA ALA A 170 4.48 -15.51 13.14
C ALA A 170 4.20 -15.93 11.69
N ALA A 171 3.12 -15.41 11.07
CA ALA A 171 2.79 -15.73 9.68
C ALA A 171 3.82 -15.18 8.69
N VAL A 172 4.28 -13.93 8.92
CA VAL A 172 5.33 -13.31 8.08
C VAL A 172 6.66 -14.06 8.24
N ARG A 173 7.05 -14.37 9.49
CA ARG A 173 8.31 -15.08 9.77
C ARG A 173 8.31 -16.52 9.24
N GLN A 174 7.16 -17.20 9.28
CA GLN A 174 7.03 -18.57 8.73
C GLN A 174 7.35 -18.63 7.24
N VAL A 175 7.07 -17.58 6.49
CA VAL A 175 7.35 -17.51 5.06
C VAL A 175 8.61 -16.72 4.73
N HIS A 176 9.47 -16.46 5.72
CA HIS A 176 10.76 -15.77 5.61
C HIS A 176 10.68 -14.32 5.12
N GLY A 177 9.60 -13.59 5.47
CA GLY A 177 9.45 -12.17 5.15
C GLY A 177 9.23 -11.88 3.66
N PHE A 178 9.64 -10.69 3.23
CA PHE A 178 9.53 -10.21 1.85
C PHE A 178 10.66 -10.76 0.97
N ASP A 179 10.37 -11.03 -0.30
CA ASP A 179 11.42 -11.36 -1.28
C ASP A 179 12.17 -10.08 -1.71
N GLU A 180 13.41 -9.94 -1.25
CA GLU A 180 14.27 -8.78 -1.53
C GLU A 180 14.77 -8.72 -2.99
N ASN A 181 14.57 -9.77 -3.77
CA ASN A 181 14.87 -9.75 -5.19
C ASN A 181 13.81 -9.05 -6.04
N ILE A 182 12.64 -8.79 -5.47
CA ILE A 182 11.59 -7.99 -6.13
C ILE A 182 11.95 -6.51 -5.97
N LYS A 183 12.59 -5.94 -6.99
CA LYS A 183 13.06 -4.53 -7.01
C LYS A 183 12.00 -3.62 -7.63
N GLY A 184 10.84 -3.63 -7.42
CA GLY A 184 9.75 -2.83 -7.94
C GLY A 184 8.53 -3.01 -7.06
N ALA A 185 7.35 -2.82 -7.59
CA ALA A 185 6.10 -3.16 -6.92
C ALA A 185 5.79 -4.65 -7.06
N GLY A 186 5.14 -5.23 -6.06
CA GLY A 186 4.67 -6.62 -6.08
C GLY A 186 5.26 -7.51 -4.98
N GLU A 187 6.17 -6.99 -4.16
CA GLU A 187 6.74 -7.66 -2.99
C GLU A 187 5.67 -7.94 -1.92
N ASP A 188 4.67 -7.08 -1.83
CA ASP A 188 3.49 -7.22 -0.98
C ASP A 188 2.58 -8.36 -1.47
N THR A 189 2.31 -8.37 -2.74
CA THR A 189 1.52 -9.40 -3.42
C THR A 189 2.14 -10.78 -3.23
N ASP A 190 3.44 -10.89 -3.43
CA ASP A 190 4.20 -12.12 -3.23
C ASP A 190 4.12 -12.61 -1.78
N LEU A 191 4.38 -11.73 -0.81
CA LEU A 191 4.29 -12.07 0.62
C LEU A 191 2.90 -12.60 0.99
N ILE A 192 1.84 -11.89 0.58
CA ILE A 192 0.46 -12.26 0.89
C ILE A 192 0.11 -13.63 0.29
N LEU A 193 0.53 -13.90 -0.94
CA LEU A 193 0.31 -15.20 -1.57
C LEU A 193 1.04 -16.32 -0.83
N ARG A 194 2.30 -16.10 -0.38
CA ARG A 194 3.05 -17.09 0.40
C ARG A 194 2.42 -17.34 1.77
N ILE A 195 1.96 -16.31 2.47
CA ILE A 195 1.25 -16.45 3.75
C ILE A 195 -0.05 -17.25 3.57
N ARG A 196 -0.83 -16.94 2.54
CA ARG A 196 -2.06 -17.69 2.24
C ARG A 196 -1.80 -19.15 1.85
N LYS A 197 -0.74 -19.39 1.05
CA LYS A 197 -0.32 -20.74 0.68
C LYS A 197 0.15 -21.55 1.90
N ALA A 198 0.68 -20.89 2.91
CA ALA A 198 1.05 -21.51 4.19
C ALA A 198 -0.16 -21.83 5.10
N GLY A 199 -1.40 -21.55 4.65
CA GLY A 199 -2.65 -21.91 5.34
C GLY A 199 -3.25 -20.78 6.19
N TRP A 200 -2.64 -19.59 6.22
CA TRP A 200 -3.19 -18.47 6.96
C TRP A 200 -4.36 -17.80 6.23
N LEU A 201 -5.34 -17.35 7.01
CA LEU A 201 -6.52 -16.65 6.49
C LEU A 201 -6.25 -15.15 6.34
N LEU A 202 -6.92 -14.55 5.36
CA LEU A 202 -7.04 -13.10 5.21
C LEU A 202 -8.48 -12.71 5.55
N GLU A 203 -8.65 -11.86 6.58
CA GLU A 203 -9.96 -11.37 7.02
C GLU A 203 -9.97 -9.84 7.07
N PRO A 204 -10.75 -9.15 6.21
CA PRO A 204 -10.85 -7.71 6.21
C PRO A 204 -11.76 -7.21 7.33
N ASN A 205 -11.63 -5.92 7.68
CA ASN A 205 -12.53 -5.23 8.59
C ASN A 205 -13.03 -3.90 8.02
N ALA A 206 -13.89 -3.20 8.75
CA ALA A 206 -14.52 -1.97 8.30
C ALA A 206 -13.80 -0.68 8.74
N ALA A 207 -12.70 -0.78 9.49
CA ALA A 207 -11.94 0.40 9.91
C ALA A 207 -11.31 1.08 8.69
N GLU A 208 -11.29 2.40 8.70
CA GLU A 208 -10.87 3.19 7.54
C GLU A 208 -9.47 3.79 7.74
N PHE A 209 -8.72 3.87 6.65
CA PHE A 209 -7.51 4.65 6.58
C PHE A 209 -7.47 5.44 5.28
N TYR A 210 -6.71 6.53 5.27
CA TYR A 210 -6.69 7.51 4.18
C TYR A 210 -5.29 7.59 3.59
N GLU A 211 -5.17 7.62 2.28
CA GLU A 211 -3.95 7.97 1.57
C GLU A 211 -3.98 9.45 1.18
N LEU A 212 -2.96 10.19 1.60
CA LEU A 212 -2.74 11.58 1.26
C LEU A 212 -1.88 11.67 -0.01
N HIS A 213 -2.48 11.47 -1.17
CA HIS A 213 -1.76 11.46 -2.45
C HIS A 213 -1.13 12.80 -2.85
N SER A 214 -0.19 13.31 -2.07
CA SER A 214 0.55 14.51 -2.46
C SER A 214 1.50 14.27 -3.64
N GLY A 215 1.83 13.01 -3.94
CA GLY A 215 2.76 12.63 -4.99
C GLY A 215 2.19 12.59 -6.41
N LEU A 216 0.86 12.63 -6.62
CA LEU A 216 0.24 12.57 -7.95
C LEU A 216 -0.26 13.96 -8.40
N SER A 217 0.63 14.91 -8.53
CA SER A 217 0.26 16.29 -8.93
C SER A 217 0.44 16.57 -10.43
N LYS A 218 1.33 15.84 -11.10
CA LYS A 218 1.70 16.04 -12.51
C LYS A 218 1.57 14.74 -13.31
N PRO A 219 1.37 14.79 -14.64
CA PRO A 219 1.38 13.59 -15.48
C PRO A 219 2.66 12.76 -15.36
N THR A 220 3.80 13.43 -15.12
CA THR A 220 5.09 12.75 -14.90
C THR A 220 5.10 11.86 -13.65
N ASP A 221 4.37 12.24 -12.60
CA ASP A 221 4.27 11.45 -11.37
C ASP A 221 3.43 10.19 -11.60
N LEU A 222 2.31 10.36 -12.34
CA LEU A 222 1.48 9.25 -12.78
C LEU A 222 2.28 8.27 -13.65
N TRP A 223 3.07 8.78 -14.60
CA TRP A 223 3.96 7.97 -15.43
C TRP A 223 4.95 7.17 -14.59
N LYS A 224 5.69 7.83 -13.68
CA LYS A 224 6.67 7.19 -12.80
C LYS A 224 6.03 6.09 -11.96
N LYS A 225 4.86 6.35 -11.35
CA LYS A 225 4.12 5.38 -10.54
C LYS A 225 3.79 4.12 -11.34
N TYR A 226 3.17 4.26 -12.51
CA TYR A 226 2.75 3.12 -13.32
C TYR A 226 3.91 2.42 -14.02
N TYR A 227 4.95 3.15 -14.42
CA TYR A 227 6.19 2.57 -14.90
C TYR A 227 6.83 1.66 -13.85
N TRP A 228 6.91 2.13 -12.59
CA TRP A 228 7.40 1.36 -11.47
C TRP A 228 6.57 0.10 -11.20
N TYR A 229 5.25 0.20 -11.28
CA TYR A 229 4.36 -0.95 -11.15
C TYR A 229 4.58 -1.98 -12.27
N GLY A 230 4.71 -1.52 -13.51
CA GLY A 230 5.01 -2.40 -14.62
C GLY A 230 6.35 -3.13 -14.45
N TYR A 231 7.38 -2.40 -14.02
CA TYR A 231 8.70 -2.95 -13.78
C TYR A 231 8.69 -4.06 -12.70
N GLY A 232 8.01 -3.85 -11.58
CA GLY A 232 7.92 -4.83 -10.50
C GLY A 232 7.06 -6.04 -10.85
N CYS A 233 5.93 -5.83 -11.53
CA CYS A 233 5.04 -6.93 -11.95
C CYS A 233 5.70 -7.98 -12.83
N GLN A 234 6.77 -7.65 -13.53
CA GLN A 234 7.50 -8.60 -14.37
C GLN A 234 8.04 -9.80 -13.60
N LYS A 235 8.60 -9.60 -12.40
CA LYS A 235 9.11 -10.69 -11.56
C LYS A 235 7.98 -11.52 -10.95
N SER A 236 6.96 -10.88 -10.44
CA SER A 236 5.76 -11.57 -9.95
C SER A 236 5.07 -12.43 -11.03
N PHE A 237 5.06 -11.96 -12.27
CA PHE A 237 4.49 -12.69 -13.40
C PHE A 237 5.24 -14.00 -13.70
N GLN A 238 6.57 -14.01 -13.57
CA GLN A 238 7.37 -15.21 -13.76
C GLN A 238 7.14 -16.26 -12.67
N GLN A 239 6.86 -15.83 -11.44
CA GLN A 239 6.67 -16.73 -10.30
C GLN A 239 5.24 -17.32 -10.21
N THR A 240 4.21 -16.57 -10.58
CA THR A 240 2.81 -16.93 -10.31
C THR A 240 2.04 -17.55 -11.50
N ARG A 241 2.64 -17.66 -12.68
CA ARG A 241 2.08 -18.29 -13.91
C ARG A 241 0.56 -18.12 -14.12
N GLY A 242 -0.07 -16.99 -13.80
CA GLY A 242 -1.50 -16.89 -14.08
C GLY A 242 -2.28 -15.69 -13.54
N GLY A 243 -1.67 -14.79 -12.80
CA GLY A 243 -2.42 -13.67 -12.19
C GLY A 243 -2.62 -12.43 -13.07
N PHE A 244 -1.84 -12.27 -14.14
CA PHE A 244 -1.81 -11.05 -14.93
C PHE A 244 -2.03 -11.31 -16.43
N SER A 245 -3.00 -10.61 -17.01
CA SER A 245 -3.24 -10.66 -18.46
C SER A 245 -2.59 -9.44 -19.13
N PHE A 246 -1.41 -9.62 -19.75
CA PHE A 246 -0.71 -8.58 -20.50
C PHE A 246 -1.62 -7.80 -21.48
N PRO A 247 -2.53 -8.44 -22.26
CA PRO A 247 -3.46 -7.71 -23.13
C PRO A 247 -4.33 -6.70 -22.41
N ARG A 248 -4.73 -6.98 -21.14
CA ARG A 248 -5.55 -6.06 -20.34
C ARG A 248 -4.81 -4.82 -19.87
N MET A 249 -3.49 -4.85 -19.85
CA MET A 249 -2.64 -3.70 -19.48
C MET A 249 -2.07 -2.97 -20.68
N SER A 250 -2.47 -3.33 -21.90
CA SER A 250 -2.07 -2.57 -23.09
C SER A 250 -2.70 -1.16 -23.10
N PRO A 251 -2.04 -0.17 -23.75
CA PRO A 251 -2.59 1.20 -23.87
C PRO A 251 -3.99 1.22 -24.50
N MET A 252 -4.23 0.36 -25.49
CA MET A 252 -5.55 0.25 -26.14
C MET A 252 -6.63 -0.25 -25.20
N ALA A 253 -6.32 -1.27 -24.39
CA ALA A 253 -7.25 -1.74 -23.36
C ALA A 253 -7.51 -0.64 -22.32
N GLY A 254 -6.52 0.18 -22.01
CA GLY A 254 -6.68 1.36 -21.17
C GLY A 254 -7.67 2.36 -21.76
N LEU A 255 -7.49 2.75 -23.02
CA LEU A 255 -8.42 3.66 -23.72
C LEU A 255 -9.86 3.13 -23.66
N VAL A 256 -10.08 1.88 -24.02
CA VAL A 256 -11.40 1.23 -24.00
C VAL A 256 -11.99 1.23 -22.59
N THR A 257 -11.20 0.84 -21.60
CA THR A 257 -11.63 0.84 -20.18
C THR A 257 -12.06 2.25 -19.74
N GLY A 258 -11.28 3.27 -20.10
CA GLY A 258 -11.60 4.66 -19.81
C GLY A 258 -12.90 5.14 -20.45
N ILE A 259 -13.19 4.73 -21.70
CA ILE A 259 -14.45 5.02 -22.37
C ILE A 259 -15.62 4.43 -21.56
N PHE A 260 -15.54 3.17 -21.15
CA PHE A 260 -16.59 2.51 -20.37
C PHE A 260 -16.83 3.20 -19.01
N TYR A 261 -15.78 3.72 -18.36
CA TYR A 261 -15.92 4.40 -17.08
C TYR A 261 -16.37 5.88 -17.19
N SER A 262 -16.16 6.55 -18.34
CA SER A 262 -16.39 8.01 -18.50
C SER A 262 -17.81 8.42 -18.15
N PHE A 263 -18.79 7.80 -18.76
CA PHE A 263 -20.19 8.17 -18.55
C PHE A 263 -20.73 7.78 -17.15
N PRO A 264 -20.49 6.55 -16.65
CA PRO A 264 -20.81 6.20 -15.26
C PRO A 264 -20.18 7.14 -14.24
N ALA A 265 -18.90 7.49 -14.40
CA ALA A 265 -18.19 8.41 -13.52
C ALA A 265 -18.79 9.81 -13.57
N TYR A 266 -19.11 10.32 -14.76
CA TYR A 266 -19.79 11.60 -14.92
C TYR A 266 -21.17 11.60 -14.24
N ARG A 267 -21.97 10.55 -14.39
CA ARG A 267 -23.27 10.45 -13.72
C ARG A 267 -23.18 10.51 -12.20
N VAL A 268 -22.14 9.91 -11.65
CA VAL A 268 -21.92 9.80 -10.20
C VAL A 268 -21.29 11.06 -9.62
N LEU A 269 -20.25 11.59 -10.28
CA LEU A 269 -19.43 12.69 -9.75
C LEU A 269 -19.85 14.06 -10.26
N ARG A 270 -20.62 14.12 -11.36
CA ARG A 270 -21.07 15.35 -12.02
C ARG A 270 -19.93 16.28 -12.46
N GLN A 271 -18.75 15.72 -12.72
CA GLN A 271 -17.54 16.44 -13.14
C GLN A 271 -17.21 16.13 -14.60
N LYS A 272 -17.19 17.15 -15.48
CA LYS A 272 -16.90 17.00 -16.92
C LYS A 272 -15.53 16.39 -17.19
N GLN A 273 -14.56 16.57 -16.28
CA GLN A 273 -13.22 15.96 -16.39
C GLN A 273 -13.25 14.43 -16.47
N MET A 274 -14.33 13.76 -16.09
CA MET A 274 -14.48 12.30 -16.22
C MET A 274 -14.38 11.81 -17.67
N PHE A 275 -14.63 12.67 -18.64
CA PHE A 275 -14.43 12.36 -20.07
C PHE A 275 -12.95 12.31 -20.49
N LEU A 276 -12.01 12.65 -19.59
CA LEU A 276 -10.57 12.44 -19.79
C LEU A 276 -10.11 11.05 -19.35
N LEU A 277 -10.98 10.22 -18.75
CA LEU A 277 -10.64 8.86 -18.34
C LEU A 277 -10.01 8.00 -19.44
N PRO A 278 -10.45 8.06 -20.71
CA PRO A 278 -9.78 7.29 -21.79
C PRO A 278 -8.30 7.65 -21.91
N LEU A 279 -7.98 8.95 -21.98
CA LEU A 279 -6.60 9.42 -22.06
C LEU A 279 -5.80 9.05 -20.81
N HIS A 280 -6.39 9.23 -19.64
CA HIS A 280 -5.78 8.89 -18.37
C HIS A 280 -5.42 7.39 -18.27
N PHE A 281 -6.36 6.50 -18.62
CA PHE A 281 -6.11 5.06 -18.61
C PHE A 281 -5.13 4.63 -19.71
N GLY A 282 -5.24 5.18 -20.91
CA GLY A 282 -4.29 4.92 -21.99
C GLY A 282 -2.87 5.30 -21.59
N PHE A 283 -2.70 6.47 -20.98
CA PHE A 283 -1.41 6.99 -20.52
C PHE A 283 -0.78 6.10 -19.41
N LYS A 284 -1.53 5.75 -18.39
CA LYS A 284 -1.00 4.91 -17.30
C LYS A 284 -0.72 3.48 -17.74
N HIS A 285 -1.53 2.91 -18.66
CA HIS A 285 -1.24 1.60 -19.23
C HIS A 285 -0.01 1.64 -20.16
N ALA A 286 0.21 2.74 -20.86
CA ALA A 286 1.47 2.91 -21.63
C ALA A 286 2.68 2.91 -20.68
N ALA A 287 2.64 3.73 -19.63
CA ALA A 287 3.71 3.77 -18.63
C ALA A 287 3.99 2.38 -18.03
N TRP A 288 2.94 1.65 -17.65
CA TRP A 288 3.04 0.30 -17.13
C TRP A 288 3.68 -0.67 -18.15
N THR A 289 3.24 -0.62 -19.40
CA THR A 289 3.77 -1.48 -20.48
C THR A 289 5.26 -1.22 -20.70
N PHE A 290 5.69 0.06 -20.74
CA PHE A 290 7.09 0.43 -20.85
C PHE A 290 7.93 -0.08 -19.67
N GLY A 291 7.42 0.08 -18.45
CA GLY A 291 8.07 -0.46 -17.25
C GLY A 291 8.23 -1.98 -17.30
N PHE A 292 7.17 -2.69 -17.69
CA PHE A 292 7.18 -4.15 -17.84
C PHE A 292 8.21 -4.62 -18.88
N ILE A 293 8.25 -3.98 -20.07
CA ILE A 293 9.23 -4.30 -21.12
C ILE A 293 10.66 -4.02 -20.61
N LYS A 294 10.88 -2.87 -19.96
CA LYS A 294 12.21 -2.54 -19.40
C LYS A 294 12.66 -3.58 -18.38
N GLY A 295 11.76 -4.05 -17.50
CA GLY A 295 12.04 -5.09 -16.51
C GLY A 295 12.40 -6.44 -17.14
N GLN A 296 11.93 -6.74 -18.37
CA GLN A 296 12.35 -7.93 -19.14
C GLN A 296 13.79 -7.83 -19.67
N ILE A 297 14.26 -6.62 -19.98
CA ILE A 297 15.55 -6.38 -20.64
C ILE A 297 16.67 -6.13 -19.63
N LYS A 298 16.37 -5.47 -18.51
CA LYS A 298 17.36 -5.13 -17.47
C LYS A 298 16.93 -5.72 -16.11
N ASN A 299 17.89 -6.35 -15.42
CA ASN A 299 17.66 -6.90 -14.08
C ASN A 299 17.64 -5.83 -12.95
N GLU A 300 17.96 -4.56 -13.23
CA GLU A 300 17.96 -3.46 -12.26
C GLU A 300 17.21 -2.22 -12.78
N PRO A 301 16.38 -1.55 -11.94
CA PRO A 301 15.82 -0.24 -12.28
C PRO A 301 16.90 0.85 -12.19
N ASP A 302 16.85 1.80 -13.11
CA ASP A 302 17.68 3.01 -13.06
C ASP A 302 17.22 3.93 -11.93
#